data_1d3a97ef1e9432bf6004db01a67b6bbe
#
_entry.id   1d3a97ef1e9432bf6004db01a67b6bbe
#
_cell.length_a   1.000
_cell.length_b   1.000
_cell.length_c   1.000
_cell.angle_alpha   90.00
_cell.angle_beta   90.00
_cell.angle_gamma   90.00
#
_symmetry.space_group_name_H-M   'P 1'
#
loop_
_entity.id
_entity.type
_entity.pdbx_description
1 polymer ?
#
loop_
_entity_poly.entity_id
_entity_poly.type
_entity_poly.pdbx_seq_one_letter_code
_entity_poly.pdbx_strand_id
1 'polypeptide(L)'
;MDVYEEILRLRKLGQKCAIATIVQVRGSIPSYESAKLLVREDGSMIGTIGGGCVEAEVWNAAREVIEKEQPRHLTFNLGQDAAYDNGLICGGQLDVFVEPVLPVPGAFIFGAGHISKSISKVATLAGFSTTIVDNRGNFANRERFPEAGEIYAEEYEEVFAKLPVNENSYVIIVTRGHRDDMRVLRWAVSTTARYIAMIGSKRKVINVIKELEKEGIAHDNFASLARVFAPMGLEIGAVSPEEIAVSVVAEMIAVRRNADSGWRALSKSVFSDESMRALLPT
;
A
#
# COMPACT_ATOMS: atom_id res chain seq x y z
N MET A 1 -16.02 -22.15 0.64
CA MET A 1 -15.22 -21.06 1.24
C MET A 1 -16.15 -19.88 1.36
N ASP A 2 -16.29 -19.33 2.54
CA ASP A 2 -17.14 -18.17 2.80
C ASP A 2 -16.45 -16.89 2.27
N VAL A 3 -17.26 -15.92 1.84
CA VAL A 3 -16.76 -14.62 1.35
C VAL A 3 -15.86 -13.93 2.38
N TYR A 4 -16.23 -13.97 3.66
CA TYR A 4 -15.46 -13.35 4.74
C TYR A 4 -14.13 -14.07 5.04
N GLU A 5 -14.12 -15.40 4.99
CA GLU A 5 -12.88 -16.19 5.12
C GLU A 5 -11.90 -15.87 3.99
N GLU A 6 -12.42 -15.74 2.77
CA GLU A 6 -11.59 -15.37 1.63
C GLU A 6 -11.04 -13.93 1.73
N ILE A 7 -11.84 -12.97 2.19
CA ILE A 7 -11.38 -11.61 2.47
C ILE A 7 -10.20 -11.62 3.44
N LEU A 8 -10.32 -12.38 4.54
CA LEU A 8 -9.25 -12.48 5.54
C LEU A 8 -7.99 -13.13 4.95
N ARG A 9 -8.16 -14.15 4.10
CA ARG A 9 -7.05 -14.80 3.40
C ARG A 9 -6.32 -13.85 2.46
N LEU A 10 -7.06 -13.14 1.59
CA LEU A 10 -6.51 -12.19 0.62
C LEU A 10 -5.78 -11.03 1.31
N ARG A 11 -6.37 -10.48 2.38
CA ARG A 11 -5.72 -9.42 3.16
C ARG A 11 -4.39 -9.84 3.77
N LYS A 12 -4.28 -11.09 4.25
CA LYS A 12 -3.02 -11.66 4.77
C LYS A 12 -1.97 -11.85 3.66
N LEU A 13 -2.42 -12.17 2.44
CA LEU A 13 -1.54 -12.32 1.27
C LEU A 13 -1.15 -10.97 0.62
N GLY A 14 -1.64 -9.85 1.13
CA GLY A 14 -1.39 -8.55 0.56
C GLY A 14 -2.13 -8.29 -0.76
N GLN A 15 -3.17 -9.08 -1.07
CA GLN A 15 -3.96 -9.00 -2.29
C GLN A 15 -5.20 -8.13 -2.10
N LYS A 16 -5.54 -7.37 -3.14
CA LYS A 16 -6.77 -6.57 -3.19
C LYS A 16 -7.94 -7.42 -3.67
N CYS A 17 -9.14 -7.03 -3.27
CA CYS A 17 -10.38 -7.53 -3.85
C CYS A 17 -11.48 -6.47 -3.72
N ALA A 18 -12.64 -6.72 -4.31
CA ALA A 18 -13.83 -5.91 -4.08
C ALA A 18 -14.97 -6.81 -3.59
N ILE A 19 -15.78 -6.30 -2.67
CA ILE A 19 -17.01 -6.94 -2.24
C ILE A 19 -18.20 -6.13 -2.73
N ALA A 20 -19.11 -6.79 -3.43
CA ALA A 20 -20.41 -6.24 -3.81
C ALA A 20 -21.47 -6.79 -2.87
N THR A 21 -22.30 -5.92 -2.32
CA THR A 21 -23.40 -6.29 -1.41
C THR A 21 -24.71 -5.70 -1.92
N ILE A 22 -25.75 -6.52 -2.02
CA ILE A 22 -27.12 -6.04 -2.25
C ILE A 22 -27.58 -5.32 -0.99
N VAL A 23 -27.80 -4.00 -1.09
CA VAL A 23 -28.20 -3.15 0.05
C VAL A 23 -29.70 -2.88 0.08
N GLN A 24 -30.37 -2.99 -1.06
CA GLN A 24 -31.82 -2.84 -1.15
C GLN A 24 -32.41 -3.65 -2.30
N VAL A 25 -33.59 -4.21 -2.04
CA VAL A 25 -34.42 -4.90 -3.02
C VAL A 25 -35.83 -4.31 -2.99
N ARG A 26 -36.41 -3.98 -4.15
CA ARG A 26 -37.78 -3.54 -4.31
C ARG A 26 -38.44 -4.36 -5.41
N GLY A 27 -39.61 -4.96 -5.12
CA GLY A 27 -40.32 -5.82 -6.06
C GLY A 27 -39.79 -7.27 -6.06
N SER A 28 -40.12 -8.03 -7.12
CA SER A 28 -39.75 -9.44 -7.23
C SER A 28 -38.46 -9.60 -8.03
N ILE A 29 -37.40 -10.05 -7.36
CA ILE A 29 -36.11 -10.37 -8.01
C ILE A 29 -35.61 -11.72 -7.54
N PRO A 30 -34.75 -12.43 -8.32
CA PRO A 30 -34.19 -13.74 -7.97
C PRO A 30 -33.01 -13.65 -6.98
N SER A 31 -33.03 -12.66 -6.07
CA SER A 31 -31.98 -12.47 -5.08
C SER A 31 -32.55 -11.89 -3.79
N TYR A 32 -31.72 -11.70 -2.78
CA TYR A 32 -32.11 -11.23 -1.45
C TYR A 32 -31.14 -10.16 -0.93
N GLU A 33 -31.65 -9.29 -0.06
CA GLU A 33 -30.81 -8.32 0.65
C GLU A 33 -29.67 -9.03 1.40
N SER A 34 -28.54 -8.40 1.45
CA SER A 34 -27.28 -8.93 2.03
C SER A 34 -26.59 -10.02 1.20
N ALA A 35 -27.11 -10.43 0.03
CA ALA A 35 -26.34 -11.29 -0.88
C ALA A 35 -25.03 -10.62 -1.27
N LYS A 36 -23.97 -11.41 -1.38
CA LYS A 36 -22.60 -10.89 -1.61
C LYS A 36 -21.91 -11.61 -2.76
N LEU A 37 -21.12 -10.81 -3.50
CA LEU A 37 -20.20 -11.26 -4.52
C LEU A 37 -18.83 -10.68 -4.22
N LEU A 38 -17.82 -11.53 -4.03
CA LEU A 38 -16.42 -11.14 -3.94
C LEU A 38 -15.77 -11.29 -5.32
N VAL A 39 -15.09 -10.26 -5.77
CA VAL A 39 -14.28 -10.27 -7.00
C VAL A 39 -12.81 -10.09 -6.60
N ARG A 40 -11.95 -11.02 -7.02
CA ARG A 40 -10.51 -10.96 -6.78
C ARG A 40 -9.80 -10.12 -7.86
N GLU A 41 -8.56 -9.79 -7.60
CA GLU A 41 -7.70 -9.03 -8.53
C GLU A 41 -7.49 -9.77 -9.87
N ASP A 42 -7.47 -11.10 -9.87
CA ASP A 42 -7.41 -11.94 -11.08
C ASP A 42 -8.75 -12.05 -11.83
N GLY A 43 -9.82 -11.45 -11.30
CA GLY A 43 -11.17 -11.48 -11.86
C GLY A 43 -12.00 -12.69 -11.45
N SER A 44 -11.46 -13.65 -10.71
CA SER A 44 -12.24 -14.78 -10.19
C SER A 44 -13.21 -14.32 -9.08
N MET A 45 -14.30 -15.08 -8.87
CA MET A 45 -15.42 -14.68 -8.01
C MET A 45 -15.72 -15.74 -6.95
N ILE A 46 -16.29 -15.27 -5.82
CA ILE A 46 -16.92 -16.11 -4.79
C ILE A 46 -18.26 -15.48 -4.40
N GLY A 47 -19.27 -16.31 -4.20
CA GLY A 47 -20.63 -15.88 -3.90
C GLY A 47 -21.41 -15.48 -5.16
N THR A 48 -22.59 -14.90 -4.98
CA THR A 48 -23.46 -14.46 -6.08
C THR A 48 -24.42 -13.39 -5.59
N ILE A 49 -24.87 -12.56 -6.52
CA ILE A 49 -25.92 -11.55 -6.31
C ILE A 49 -27.13 -11.79 -7.21
N GLY A 50 -27.26 -13.01 -7.78
CA GLY A 50 -28.42 -13.42 -8.57
C GLY A 50 -28.10 -13.80 -10.02
N GLY A 51 -26.86 -13.66 -10.48
CA GLY A 51 -26.41 -14.07 -11.82
C GLY A 51 -26.85 -13.12 -12.95
N GLY A 52 -26.59 -13.55 -14.19
CA GLY A 52 -27.01 -12.84 -15.40
C GLY A 52 -26.30 -11.52 -15.66
N CYS A 53 -26.98 -10.61 -16.39
CA CYS A 53 -26.42 -9.31 -16.80
C CYS A 53 -26.02 -8.43 -15.60
N VAL A 54 -26.81 -8.45 -14.52
CA VAL A 54 -26.53 -7.70 -13.29
C VAL A 54 -25.17 -8.10 -12.69
N GLU A 55 -24.92 -9.40 -12.58
CA GLU A 55 -23.66 -9.90 -12.02
C GLU A 55 -22.46 -9.53 -12.92
N ALA A 56 -22.63 -9.55 -14.24
CA ALA A 56 -21.60 -9.11 -15.18
C ALA A 56 -21.27 -7.61 -15.05
N GLU A 57 -22.29 -6.74 -14.87
CA GLU A 57 -22.06 -5.31 -14.67
C GLU A 57 -21.41 -5.02 -13.31
N VAL A 58 -21.85 -5.72 -12.26
CA VAL A 58 -21.24 -5.60 -10.93
C VAL A 58 -19.81 -6.11 -10.95
N TRP A 59 -19.50 -7.16 -11.69
CA TRP A 59 -18.13 -7.65 -11.89
C TRP A 59 -17.23 -6.58 -12.54
N ASN A 60 -17.73 -5.93 -13.63
CA ASN A 60 -16.99 -4.84 -14.27
C ASN A 60 -16.75 -3.68 -13.29
N ALA A 61 -17.77 -3.26 -12.55
CA ALA A 61 -17.65 -2.22 -11.55
C ALA A 61 -16.67 -2.60 -10.43
N ALA A 62 -16.68 -3.87 -9.99
CA ALA A 62 -15.75 -4.37 -8.97
C ALA A 62 -14.29 -4.31 -9.45
N ARG A 63 -14.02 -4.59 -10.74
CA ARG A 63 -12.69 -4.43 -11.34
C ARG A 63 -12.20 -2.97 -11.29
N GLU A 64 -13.08 -2.02 -11.64
CA GLU A 64 -12.75 -0.59 -11.54
C GLU A 64 -12.54 -0.15 -10.09
N VAL A 65 -13.34 -0.69 -9.15
CA VAL A 65 -13.23 -0.41 -7.71
C VAL A 65 -11.90 -0.91 -7.15
N ILE A 66 -11.41 -2.08 -7.57
CA ILE A 66 -10.10 -2.61 -7.20
C ILE A 66 -8.98 -1.69 -7.72
N GLU A 67 -9.08 -1.24 -8.97
CA GLU A 67 -8.06 -0.39 -9.60
C GLU A 67 -8.02 1.02 -9.00
N LYS A 68 -9.21 1.67 -8.84
CA LYS A 68 -9.32 3.06 -8.36
C LYS A 68 -9.32 3.18 -6.84
N GLU A 69 -9.47 2.07 -6.11
CA GLU A 69 -9.61 2.03 -4.65
C GLU A 69 -10.76 2.93 -4.11
N GLN A 70 -11.80 3.12 -4.92
CA GLN A 70 -12.96 3.96 -4.59
C GLN A 70 -14.26 3.14 -4.70
N PRO A 71 -15.17 3.25 -3.71
CA PRO A 71 -16.44 2.52 -3.75
C PRO A 71 -17.37 3.04 -4.84
N ARG A 72 -18.31 2.19 -5.27
CA ARG A 72 -19.38 2.54 -6.20
C ARG A 72 -20.74 2.05 -5.69
N HIS A 73 -21.76 2.82 -5.99
CA HIS A 73 -23.15 2.44 -5.82
C HIS A 73 -23.79 2.25 -7.19
N LEU A 74 -24.47 1.12 -7.40
CA LEU A 74 -25.13 0.75 -8.63
C LEU A 74 -26.61 0.51 -8.36
N THR A 75 -27.46 1.02 -9.23
CA THR A 75 -28.92 0.83 -9.19
C THR A 75 -29.37 0.18 -10.49
N PHE A 76 -30.08 -0.93 -10.40
CA PHE A 76 -30.62 -1.70 -11.52
C PHE A 76 -32.14 -1.68 -11.50
N ASN A 77 -32.76 -1.28 -12.63
CA ASN A 77 -34.22 -1.29 -12.82
C ASN A 77 -34.58 -2.44 -13.76
N LEU A 78 -34.86 -3.61 -13.22
CA LEU A 78 -35.00 -4.87 -13.97
C LEU A 78 -36.28 -4.99 -14.80
N GLY A 79 -37.25 -4.06 -14.66
CA GLY A 79 -38.51 -4.06 -15.37
C GLY A 79 -38.67 -3.03 -16.47
N GLN A 80 -37.68 -2.13 -16.65
CA GLN A 80 -37.79 -0.97 -17.57
C GLN A 80 -36.69 -0.91 -18.62
N ASP A 81 -35.57 -1.61 -18.42
CA ASP A 81 -34.44 -1.59 -19.35
C ASP A 81 -34.52 -2.75 -20.33
N ALA A 82 -34.60 -2.44 -21.64
CA ALA A 82 -34.57 -3.42 -22.72
C ALA A 82 -33.27 -4.28 -22.73
N ALA A 83 -32.22 -3.80 -22.10
CA ALA A 83 -30.97 -4.54 -21.93
C ALA A 83 -31.10 -5.75 -20.98
N TYR A 84 -32.11 -5.75 -20.09
CA TYR A 84 -32.38 -6.83 -19.15
C TYR A 84 -33.57 -7.72 -19.57
N ASP A 85 -34.11 -7.51 -20.77
CA ASP A 85 -35.22 -8.28 -21.33
C ASP A 85 -34.74 -9.65 -21.89
N ASN A 86 -34.02 -10.40 -21.08
CA ASN A 86 -33.58 -11.77 -21.39
C ASN A 86 -34.58 -12.83 -20.92
N GLY A 87 -35.88 -12.53 -20.94
CA GLY A 87 -36.94 -13.48 -20.56
C GLY A 87 -37.11 -13.66 -19.06
N LEU A 88 -36.44 -12.86 -18.23
CA LEU A 88 -36.68 -12.79 -16.80
C LEU A 88 -37.82 -11.79 -16.55
N ILE A 89 -38.99 -12.27 -16.19
CA ILE A 89 -40.14 -11.47 -15.74
C ILE A 89 -39.87 -10.95 -14.32
N CYS A 90 -38.79 -10.18 -14.14
CA CYS A 90 -38.40 -9.61 -12.86
C CYS A 90 -38.68 -8.11 -12.90
N GLY A 91 -39.85 -7.69 -12.35
CA GLY A 91 -40.25 -6.27 -12.27
C GLY A 91 -39.80 -5.61 -10.99
N GLY A 92 -38.48 -5.58 -10.71
CA GLY A 92 -37.96 -5.03 -9.46
C GLY A 92 -36.80 -4.05 -9.65
N GLN A 93 -36.43 -3.38 -8.55
CA GLN A 93 -35.23 -2.55 -8.42
C GLN A 93 -34.24 -3.20 -7.48
N LEU A 94 -32.97 -3.11 -7.81
CA LEU A 94 -31.86 -3.66 -7.04
C LEU A 94 -30.79 -2.59 -6.86
N ASP A 95 -30.40 -2.34 -5.61
CA ASP A 95 -29.30 -1.46 -5.27
C ASP A 95 -28.12 -2.29 -4.74
N VAL A 96 -26.95 -2.09 -5.34
CA VAL A 96 -25.70 -2.81 -5.00
C VAL A 96 -24.63 -1.80 -4.61
N PHE A 97 -24.03 -2.00 -3.44
CA PHE A 97 -22.83 -1.28 -3.02
C PHE A 97 -21.61 -2.14 -3.26
N VAL A 98 -20.63 -1.58 -3.99
CA VAL A 98 -19.36 -2.22 -4.31
C VAL A 98 -18.24 -1.46 -3.64
N GLU A 99 -17.51 -2.12 -2.75
CA GLU A 99 -16.42 -1.49 -2.00
C GLU A 99 -15.09 -2.24 -2.16
N PRO A 100 -13.95 -1.50 -2.18
CA PRO A 100 -12.63 -2.14 -2.23
C PRO A 100 -12.27 -2.69 -0.86
N VAL A 101 -11.71 -3.89 -0.85
CA VAL A 101 -11.07 -4.50 0.32
C VAL A 101 -9.57 -4.44 0.11
N LEU A 102 -8.93 -3.51 0.81
CA LEU A 102 -7.50 -3.30 0.71
C LEU A 102 -6.73 -4.11 1.76
N PRO A 103 -5.57 -4.66 1.42
CA PRO A 103 -4.69 -5.30 2.40
C PRO A 103 -4.16 -4.26 3.39
N VAL A 104 -3.75 -4.74 4.57
CA VAL A 104 -3.04 -3.89 5.53
C VAL A 104 -1.67 -3.54 4.95
N PRO A 105 -1.32 -2.26 4.79
CA PRO A 105 -0.03 -1.87 4.23
C PRO A 105 1.11 -2.31 5.15
N GLY A 106 2.13 -2.96 4.57
CA GLY A 106 3.33 -3.40 5.29
C GLY A 106 4.38 -2.28 5.37
N ALA A 107 4.86 -1.96 6.58
CA ALA A 107 5.97 -1.04 6.80
C ALA A 107 7.22 -1.84 7.25
N PHE A 108 8.16 -2.03 6.35
CA PHE A 108 9.42 -2.73 6.59
C PHE A 108 10.50 -1.73 7.02
N ILE A 109 10.83 -1.74 8.30
CA ILE A 109 11.73 -0.77 8.94
C ILE A 109 13.10 -1.40 9.14
N PHE A 110 14.07 -0.96 8.34
CA PHE A 110 15.46 -1.41 8.41
C PHE A 110 16.26 -0.53 9.34
N GLY A 111 16.73 -1.13 10.43
CA GLY A 111 17.34 -0.51 11.58
C GLY A 111 16.40 -0.49 12.80
N ALA A 112 16.95 -0.73 13.99
CA ALA A 112 16.18 -0.80 15.25
C ALA A 112 16.62 0.27 16.26
N GLY A 113 17.00 1.48 15.77
CA GLY A 113 17.40 2.62 16.58
C GLY A 113 16.23 3.36 17.27
N HIS A 114 16.50 4.54 17.80
CA HIS A 114 15.47 5.37 18.47
C HIS A 114 14.39 5.86 17.50
N ILE A 115 14.81 6.34 16.33
CA ILE A 115 13.87 6.80 15.29
C ILE A 115 12.98 5.66 14.81
N SER A 116 13.55 4.46 14.57
CA SER A 116 12.79 3.27 14.20
C SER A 116 11.71 2.93 15.22
N LYS A 117 12.04 3.04 16.52
CA LYS A 117 11.10 2.76 17.61
C LYS A 117 9.89 3.71 17.56
N SER A 118 10.14 4.99 17.32
CA SER A 118 9.07 5.99 17.21
C SER A 118 8.28 5.82 15.92
N ILE A 119 8.94 5.54 14.78
CA ILE A 119 8.25 5.25 13.50
C ILE A 119 7.37 4.01 13.62
N SER A 120 7.86 2.91 14.23
CA SER A 120 7.08 1.67 14.41
C SER A 120 5.77 1.95 15.15
N LYS A 121 5.84 2.67 16.26
CA LYS A 121 4.66 3.02 17.07
C LYS A 121 3.65 3.87 16.29
N VAL A 122 4.11 4.96 15.67
CA VAL A 122 3.24 5.89 14.95
C VAL A 122 2.66 5.21 13.70
N ALA A 123 3.44 4.41 12.98
CA ALA A 123 2.97 3.67 11.81
C ALA A 123 1.92 2.62 12.20
N THR A 124 2.13 1.87 13.29
CA THR A 124 1.13 0.91 13.80
C THR A 124 -0.16 1.62 14.19
N LEU A 125 -0.08 2.76 14.88
CA LEU A 125 -1.25 3.59 15.23
C LEU A 125 -1.98 4.07 13.97
N ALA A 126 -1.24 4.38 12.90
CA ALA A 126 -1.79 4.79 11.61
C ALA A 126 -2.31 3.62 10.74
N GLY A 127 -2.30 2.39 11.26
CA GLY A 127 -2.85 1.20 10.62
C GLY A 127 -1.90 0.53 9.61
N PHE A 128 -0.59 0.68 9.77
CA PHE A 128 0.42 -0.12 9.07
C PHE A 128 0.79 -1.37 9.90
N SER A 129 1.06 -2.49 9.24
CA SER A 129 1.70 -3.64 9.87
C SER A 129 3.21 -3.44 9.82
N THR A 130 3.87 -3.32 10.96
CA THR A 130 5.30 -3.04 11.01
C THR A 130 6.13 -4.31 11.13
N THR A 131 7.21 -4.38 10.36
CA THR A 131 8.25 -5.41 10.44
C THR A 131 9.59 -4.72 10.70
N ILE A 132 10.29 -5.17 11.72
CA ILE A 132 11.60 -4.59 12.14
C ILE A 132 12.72 -5.51 11.69
N VAL A 133 13.74 -4.95 11.06
CA VAL A 133 14.93 -5.68 10.58
C VAL A 133 16.20 -4.99 11.07
N ASP A 134 17.01 -5.64 11.90
CA ASP A 134 18.33 -5.17 12.32
C ASP A 134 19.15 -6.37 12.78
N ASN A 135 20.41 -6.49 12.36
CA ASN A 135 21.27 -7.61 12.71
C ASN A 135 21.67 -7.69 14.20
N ARG A 136 21.30 -6.70 15.00
CA ARG A 136 21.60 -6.65 16.43
C ARG A 136 20.37 -7.08 17.26
N GLY A 137 20.37 -8.32 17.78
CA GLY A 137 19.25 -8.85 18.56
C GLY A 137 18.91 -8.06 19.83
N ASN A 138 19.87 -7.37 20.45
CA ASN A 138 19.61 -6.47 21.59
C ASN A 138 18.89 -5.17 21.18
N PHE A 139 18.80 -4.85 19.90
CA PHE A 139 18.00 -3.75 19.36
C PHE A 139 16.70 -4.24 18.72
N ALA A 140 16.75 -5.29 17.87
CA ALA A 140 15.59 -5.89 17.21
C ALA A 140 14.98 -6.98 18.10
N ASN A 141 14.10 -6.60 19.04
CA ASN A 141 13.44 -7.54 19.95
C ASN A 141 12.06 -7.04 20.40
N ARG A 142 11.25 -7.94 20.96
CA ARG A 142 9.88 -7.67 21.41
C ARG A 142 9.76 -6.68 22.57
N GLU A 143 10.77 -6.60 23.42
CA GLU A 143 10.78 -5.62 24.52
C GLU A 143 10.82 -4.18 24.00
N ARG A 144 11.58 -3.96 22.92
CA ARG A 144 11.71 -2.64 22.29
C ARG A 144 10.60 -2.31 21.32
N PHE A 145 10.04 -3.31 20.63
CA PHE A 145 9.01 -3.20 19.60
C PHE A 145 7.83 -4.14 19.90
N PRO A 146 7.10 -3.92 21.02
CA PRO A 146 5.97 -4.79 21.38
C PRO A 146 4.83 -4.75 20.36
N GLU A 147 4.68 -3.63 19.63
CA GLU A 147 3.63 -3.41 18.63
C GLU A 147 3.95 -4.03 17.25
N ALA A 148 5.21 -4.38 16.96
CA ALA A 148 5.61 -4.87 15.66
C ALA A 148 4.96 -6.23 15.33
N GLY A 149 4.53 -6.43 14.09
CA GLY A 149 4.04 -7.71 13.60
C GLY A 149 5.16 -8.77 13.63
N GLU A 150 6.27 -8.47 12.94
CA GLU A 150 7.44 -9.34 12.87
C GLU A 150 8.73 -8.61 13.21
N ILE A 151 9.73 -9.37 13.67
CA ILE A 151 11.06 -8.85 14.01
C ILE A 151 12.09 -9.87 13.54
N TYR A 152 13.04 -9.41 12.71
CA TYR A 152 14.18 -10.17 12.23
C TYR A 152 15.47 -9.60 12.82
N ALA A 153 16.16 -10.42 13.63
CA ALA A 153 17.46 -10.10 14.20
C ALA A 153 18.56 -10.84 13.42
N GLU A 154 18.64 -10.56 12.12
CA GLU A 154 19.46 -11.27 11.14
C GLU A 154 20.15 -10.26 10.20
N GLU A 155 21.15 -10.73 9.42
CA GLU A 155 21.75 -9.93 8.35
C GLU A 155 20.71 -9.56 7.29
N TYR A 156 20.82 -8.36 6.73
CA TYR A 156 19.81 -7.82 5.81
C TYR A 156 19.59 -8.73 4.59
N GLU A 157 20.66 -9.26 4.00
CA GLU A 157 20.58 -10.14 2.83
C GLU A 157 19.83 -11.44 3.11
N GLU A 158 19.93 -11.97 4.33
CA GLU A 158 19.20 -13.19 4.74
C GLU A 158 17.70 -12.93 4.88
N VAL A 159 17.33 -11.68 5.18
CA VAL A 159 15.94 -11.26 5.39
C VAL A 159 15.27 -10.86 4.06
N PHE A 160 16.00 -10.29 3.10
CA PHE A 160 15.42 -9.76 1.85
C PHE A 160 14.51 -10.76 1.13
N ALA A 161 14.91 -12.04 1.05
CA ALA A 161 14.11 -13.07 0.39
C ALA A 161 12.91 -13.56 1.21
N LYS A 162 12.87 -13.25 2.51
CA LYS A 162 11.79 -13.65 3.43
C LYS A 162 10.64 -12.63 3.46
N LEU A 163 10.91 -11.39 3.04
CA LEU A 163 9.93 -10.31 3.15
C LEU A 163 8.93 -10.35 2.00
N PRO A 164 7.61 -10.36 2.29
CA PRO A 164 6.55 -10.37 1.28
C PRO A 164 6.31 -8.95 0.72
N VAL A 165 7.36 -8.34 0.14
CA VAL A 165 7.27 -6.98 -0.40
C VAL A 165 6.44 -6.97 -1.69
N ASN A 166 5.45 -6.08 -1.74
CA ASN A 166 4.54 -5.89 -2.86
C ASN A 166 4.17 -4.40 -3.01
N GLU A 167 3.24 -4.08 -3.90
CA GLU A 167 2.78 -2.71 -4.19
C GLU A 167 2.08 -1.99 -3.02
N ASN A 168 1.78 -2.69 -1.91
CA ASN A 168 1.27 -2.10 -0.66
C ASN A 168 2.35 -2.00 0.42
N SER A 169 3.60 -2.19 0.04
CA SER A 169 4.74 -2.19 0.95
C SER A 169 5.43 -0.83 1.00
N TYR A 170 5.90 -0.48 2.20
CA TYR A 170 6.61 0.73 2.54
C TYR A 170 7.95 0.33 3.15
N VAL A 171 9.06 0.65 2.50
CA VAL A 171 10.42 0.36 2.97
C VAL A 171 10.99 1.61 3.60
N ILE A 172 11.35 1.53 4.89
CA ILE A 172 11.88 2.65 5.69
C ILE A 172 13.31 2.33 6.11
N ILE A 173 14.27 3.11 5.64
CA ILE A 173 15.69 2.88 5.82
C ILE A 173 16.23 3.85 6.87
N VAL A 174 16.45 3.35 8.08
CA VAL A 174 16.94 4.10 9.24
C VAL A 174 18.07 3.34 9.95
N THR A 175 18.98 2.79 9.14
CA THR A 175 20.09 2.01 9.62
C THR A 175 21.15 2.89 10.32
N ARG A 176 22.16 2.28 10.92
CA ARG A 176 23.20 3.00 11.66
C ARG A 176 24.27 3.69 10.79
N GLY A 177 24.30 3.44 9.48
CA GLY A 177 25.36 3.98 8.65
C GLY A 177 25.10 3.91 7.14
N HIS A 178 25.82 4.74 6.40
CA HIS A 178 25.62 4.89 4.95
C HIS A 178 25.82 3.60 4.14
N ARG A 179 26.68 2.68 4.60
CA ARG A 179 26.89 1.38 3.94
C ARG A 179 25.67 0.49 4.01
N ASP A 180 25.09 0.40 5.20
CA ASP A 180 23.86 -0.40 5.42
C ASP A 180 22.66 0.26 4.72
N ASP A 181 22.56 1.60 4.76
CA ASP A 181 21.51 2.31 4.00
C ASP A 181 21.61 2.00 2.50
N MET A 182 22.82 1.99 1.94
CA MET A 182 23.05 1.71 0.53
C MET A 182 22.70 0.26 0.18
N ARG A 183 23.06 -0.72 1.04
CA ARG A 183 22.70 -2.15 0.86
C ARG A 183 21.18 -2.33 0.78
N VAL A 184 20.47 -1.74 1.73
CA VAL A 184 19.00 -1.84 1.79
C VAL A 184 18.35 -1.07 0.63
N LEU A 185 18.82 0.14 0.31
CA LEU A 185 18.28 0.93 -0.79
C LEU A 185 18.45 0.21 -2.14
N ARG A 186 19.61 -0.39 -2.39
CA ARG A 186 19.86 -1.19 -3.59
C ARG A 186 18.84 -2.31 -3.76
N TRP A 187 18.56 -3.05 -2.70
CA TRP A 187 17.54 -4.09 -2.72
C TRP A 187 16.13 -3.48 -2.88
N ALA A 188 15.80 -2.44 -2.12
CA ALA A 188 14.46 -1.85 -2.12
C ALA A 188 14.04 -1.33 -3.51
N VAL A 189 14.95 -0.70 -4.27
CA VAL A 189 14.63 -0.18 -5.61
C VAL A 189 14.34 -1.28 -6.63
N SER A 190 14.82 -2.51 -6.41
CA SER A 190 14.50 -3.67 -7.24
C SER A 190 13.14 -4.31 -6.91
N THR A 191 12.50 -3.92 -5.81
CA THR A 191 11.18 -4.42 -5.39
C THR A 191 10.04 -3.63 -6.02
N THR A 192 8.81 -4.10 -5.82
CA THR A 192 7.58 -3.38 -6.20
C THR A 192 7.06 -2.45 -5.11
N ALA A 193 7.81 -2.23 -4.02
CA ALA A 193 7.38 -1.37 -2.91
C ALA A 193 6.89 0.00 -3.38
N ARG A 194 5.73 0.42 -2.85
CA ARG A 194 5.08 1.70 -3.19
C ARG A 194 5.85 2.92 -2.70
N TYR A 195 6.55 2.77 -1.59
CA TYR A 195 7.28 3.83 -0.91
C TYR A 195 8.62 3.30 -0.42
N ILE A 196 9.70 3.99 -0.75
CA ILE A 196 11.05 3.67 -0.30
C ILE A 196 11.62 4.94 0.30
N ALA A 197 11.89 4.93 1.60
CA ALA A 197 12.32 6.12 2.32
C ALA A 197 13.65 5.91 3.03
N MET A 198 14.52 6.91 2.96
CA MET A 198 15.83 6.85 3.61
C MET A 198 16.09 8.10 4.45
N ILE A 199 16.56 7.88 5.68
CA ILE A 199 17.00 8.96 6.56
C ILE A 199 18.37 9.51 6.13
N GLY A 200 18.54 10.81 6.23
CA GLY A 200 19.84 11.43 6.00
C GLY A 200 19.75 12.91 5.70
N SER A 201 20.91 13.57 5.62
CA SER A 201 20.99 14.91 5.03
C SER A 201 20.93 14.84 3.51
N LYS A 202 20.51 15.91 2.83
CA LYS A 202 20.55 16.01 1.35
C LYS A 202 21.90 15.59 0.79
N ARG A 203 23.01 16.01 1.41
CA ARG A 203 24.38 15.65 1.01
C ARG A 203 24.63 14.14 1.09
N LYS A 204 24.16 13.48 2.17
CA LYS A 204 24.30 12.03 2.33
C LYS A 204 23.53 11.29 1.24
N VAL A 205 22.29 11.70 0.99
CA VAL A 205 21.43 11.10 -0.04
C VAL A 205 22.08 11.20 -1.43
N ILE A 206 22.54 12.39 -1.82
CA ILE A 206 23.23 12.59 -3.12
C ILE A 206 24.45 11.67 -3.25
N ASN A 207 25.24 11.51 -2.20
CA ASN A 207 26.41 10.62 -2.24
C ASN A 207 26.00 9.15 -2.42
N VAL A 208 24.97 8.68 -1.71
CA VAL A 208 24.45 7.30 -1.85
C VAL A 208 23.95 7.06 -3.28
N ILE A 209 23.20 8.01 -3.85
CA ILE A 209 22.72 7.91 -5.23
C ILE A 209 23.89 7.82 -6.23
N LYS A 210 24.89 8.69 -6.11
CA LYS A 210 26.07 8.66 -6.98
C LYS A 210 26.84 7.32 -6.91
N GLU A 211 26.88 6.69 -5.75
CA GLU A 211 27.52 5.36 -5.64
C GLU A 211 26.67 4.27 -6.31
N LEU A 212 25.33 4.31 -6.15
CA LEU A 212 24.43 3.39 -6.82
C LEU A 212 24.49 3.53 -8.36
N GLU A 213 24.63 4.75 -8.86
CA GLU A 213 24.80 5.03 -10.29
C GLU A 213 26.08 4.43 -10.86
N LYS A 214 27.21 4.56 -10.13
CA LYS A 214 28.47 3.92 -10.54
C LYS A 214 28.35 2.40 -10.65
N GLU A 215 27.45 1.79 -9.91
CA GLU A 215 27.14 0.37 -9.96
C GLU A 215 26.12 0.01 -11.06
N GLY A 216 25.67 0.98 -11.89
CA GLY A 216 24.73 0.78 -13.00
C GLY A 216 23.27 0.62 -12.58
N ILE A 217 22.94 0.82 -11.30
CA ILE A 217 21.60 0.58 -10.77
C ILE A 217 20.64 1.72 -11.09
N ALA A 218 21.15 2.94 -11.29
CA ALA A 218 20.31 4.13 -11.51
C ALA A 218 19.91 4.33 -12.98
N HIS A 219 20.69 3.89 -13.95
CA HIS A 219 20.43 4.15 -15.36
C HIS A 219 19.19 3.45 -15.92
N ASP A 220 18.89 2.23 -15.47
CA ASP A 220 17.74 1.46 -15.97
C ASP A 220 16.42 1.72 -15.23
N ASN A 221 16.43 2.54 -14.15
CA ASN A 221 15.30 2.60 -13.21
C ASN A 221 14.90 4.02 -12.75
N PHE A 222 14.92 5.03 -13.62
CA PHE A 222 14.37 6.36 -13.26
C PHE A 222 12.91 6.29 -12.76
N ALA A 223 12.11 5.38 -13.29
CA ALA A 223 10.76 5.10 -12.78
C ALA A 223 10.79 4.57 -11.33
N SER A 224 11.82 3.82 -10.94
CA SER A 224 11.95 3.33 -9.56
C SER A 224 12.37 4.41 -8.57
N LEU A 225 13.13 5.43 -8.99
CA LEU A 225 13.55 6.55 -8.15
C LEU A 225 12.40 7.50 -7.82
N ALA A 226 11.35 7.57 -8.64
CA ALA A 226 10.14 8.35 -8.33
C ALA A 226 9.41 7.88 -7.06
N ARG A 227 9.68 6.64 -6.61
CA ARG A 227 9.18 6.05 -5.36
C ARG A 227 10.12 6.26 -4.17
N VAL A 228 11.27 6.90 -4.38
CA VAL A 228 12.29 7.11 -3.35
C VAL A 228 12.10 8.48 -2.70
N PHE A 229 11.92 8.49 -1.39
CA PHE A 229 11.75 9.66 -0.55
C PHE A 229 12.99 9.80 0.35
N ALA A 230 13.95 10.61 -0.09
CA ALA A 230 15.21 10.78 0.61
C ALA A 230 15.73 12.24 0.46
N PRO A 231 15.99 12.94 1.55
CA PRO A 231 15.64 12.62 2.93
C PRO A 231 14.15 12.36 3.12
N MET A 232 13.79 11.38 3.96
CA MET A 232 12.40 11.03 4.23
C MET A 232 11.67 12.06 5.11
N GLY A 233 10.34 12.11 4.96
CA GLY A 233 9.43 12.89 5.79
C GLY A 233 9.16 14.29 5.28
N LEU A 234 8.09 14.89 5.82
CA LEU A 234 7.66 16.24 5.50
C LEU A 234 8.48 17.29 6.27
N GLU A 235 8.68 18.47 5.67
CA GLU A 235 9.36 19.61 6.30
C GLU A 235 8.42 20.34 7.26
N ILE A 236 8.33 19.82 8.47
CA ILE A 236 7.51 20.35 9.57
C ILE A 236 8.35 20.89 10.73
N GLY A 237 9.67 21.04 10.54
CA GLY A 237 10.58 21.46 11.58
C GLY A 237 10.88 20.37 12.63
N ALA A 238 10.65 19.09 12.32
CA ALA A 238 10.83 17.97 13.24
C ALA A 238 12.30 17.81 13.69
N VAL A 239 12.52 17.67 15.00
CA VAL A 239 13.84 17.55 15.65
C VAL A 239 13.96 16.26 16.44
N SER A 240 12.97 15.96 17.31
CA SER A 240 13.00 14.73 18.13
C SER A 240 12.69 13.47 17.33
N PRO A 241 13.10 12.27 17.78
CA PRO A 241 12.73 11.01 17.13
C PRO A 241 11.22 10.84 16.94
N GLU A 242 10.41 11.32 17.88
CA GLU A 242 8.95 11.28 17.84
C GLU A 242 8.40 12.21 16.76
N GLU A 243 8.89 13.43 16.68
CA GLU A 243 8.49 14.39 15.64
C GLU A 243 8.92 13.94 14.25
N ILE A 244 10.14 13.37 14.13
CA ILE A 244 10.60 12.75 12.88
C ILE A 244 9.67 11.61 12.47
N ALA A 245 9.24 10.77 13.42
CA ALA A 245 8.30 9.69 13.14
C ALA A 245 6.95 10.21 12.62
N VAL A 246 6.41 11.28 13.21
CA VAL A 246 5.18 11.94 12.74
C VAL A 246 5.37 12.47 11.32
N SER A 247 6.49 13.15 11.04
CA SER A 247 6.83 13.68 9.71
C SER A 247 6.88 12.57 8.64
N VAL A 248 7.53 11.44 8.96
CA VAL A 248 7.67 10.29 8.05
C VAL A 248 6.33 9.59 7.83
N VAL A 249 5.59 9.31 8.90
CA VAL A 249 4.30 8.61 8.78
C VAL A 249 3.24 9.48 8.09
N ALA A 250 3.28 10.81 8.26
CA ALA A 250 2.44 11.73 7.49
C ALA A 250 2.73 11.63 5.98
N GLU A 251 3.99 11.57 5.56
CA GLU A 251 4.39 11.35 4.17
C GLU A 251 3.91 9.97 3.67
N MET A 252 4.07 8.91 4.47
CA MET A 252 3.55 7.57 4.15
C MET A 252 2.03 7.57 3.94
N ILE A 253 1.27 8.29 4.77
CA ILE A 253 -0.20 8.41 4.65
C ILE A 253 -0.55 9.16 3.37
N ALA A 254 0.15 10.25 3.03
CA ALA A 254 -0.08 11.01 1.81
C ALA A 254 0.12 10.14 0.56
N VAL A 255 1.17 9.31 0.53
CA VAL A 255 1.42 8.33 -0.54
C VAL A 255 0.33 7.26 -0.57
N ARG A 256 -0.06 6.72 0.60
CA ARG A 256 -1.10 5.68 0.71
C ARG A 256 -2.45 6.16 0.18
N ARG A 257 -2.79 7.40 0.45
CA ARG A 257 -4.09 7.98 0.10
C ARG A 257 -4.11 8.61 -1.29
N ASN A 258 -3.00 8.55 -2.05
CA ASN A 258 -2.84 9.30 -3.30
C ASN A 258 -3.30 10.76 -3.13
N ALA A 259 -2.90 11.38 -2.01
CA ALA A 259 -3.31 12.74 -1.67
C ALA A 259 -2.89 13.72 -2.78
N ASP A 260 -3.65 14.80 -2.94
CA ASP A 260 -3.34 15.85 -3.90
C ASP A 260 -1.90 16.36 -3.75
N SER A 261 -1.27 16.72 -4.85
CA SER A 261 0.18 16.95 -4.95
C SER A 261 0.76 18.05 -4.04
N GLY A 262 -0.09 18.86 -3.39
CA GLY A 262 0.34 19.93 -2.49
C GLY A 262 1.30 19.51 -1.37
N TRP A 263 1.15 18.28 -0.85
CA TRP A 263 2.06 17.75 0.18
C TRP A 263 3.48 17.52 -0.33
N ARG A 264 3.67 17.33 -1.64
CA ARG A 264 4.99 17.13 -2.25
C ARG A 264 5.89 18.34 -2.11
N ALA A 265 5.32 19.55 -2.04
CA ALA A 265 6.07 20.76 -1.75
C ALA A 265 6.65 20.79 -0.33
N LEU A 266 6.07 20.02 0.59
CA LEU A 266 6.57 19.84 1.96
C LEU A 266 7.51 18.64 2.10
N SER A 267 7.65 17.77 1.09
CA SER A 267 8.56 16.62 1.17
C SER A 267 10.01 17.10 1.17
N LYS A 268 10.81 16.54 2.08
CA LYS A 268 12.26 16.78 2.18
C LYS A 268 13.05 16.14 1.04
N SER A 269 12.40 15.23 0.29
CA SER A 269 13.06 14.41 -0.71
C SER A 269 13.68 15.24 -1.83
N VAL A 270 14.94 14.95 -2.13
CA VAL A 270 15.65 15.55 -3.28
C VAL A 270 15.00 15.20 -4.61
N PHE A 271 14.22 14.12 -4.67
CA PHE A 271 13.49 13.69 -5.86
C PHE A 271 12.17 14.45 -6.07
N SER A 272 11.69 15.17 -5.05
CA SER A 272 10.50 16.03 -5.14
C SER A 272 10.84 17.43 -5.66
N ASP A 273 12.11 17.82 -5.66
CA ASP A 273 12.60 19.14 -6.07
C ASP A 273 13.14 19.06 -7.51
N GLU A 274 12.47 19.75 -8.45
CA GLU A 274 12.89 19.79 -9.87
C GLU A 274 14.31 20.33 -10.06
N SER A 275 14.72 21.31 -9.23
CA SER A 275 16.08 21.87 -9.28
C SER A 275 17.13 20.85 -8.84
N MET A 276 16.78 19.95 -7.93
CA MET A 276 17.66 18.88 -7.46
C MET A 276 17.69 17.69 -8.41
N ARG A 277 16.56 17.42 -9.13
CA ARG A 277 16.55 16.41 -10.21
C ARG A 277 17.56 16.73 -11.32
N ALA A 278 17.76 18.02 -11.62
CA ALA A 278 18.74 18.45 -12.61
C ALA A 278 20.21 18.27 -12.17
N LEU A 279 20.47 18.03 -10.88
CA LEU A 279 21.79 17.71 -10.32
C LEU A 279 22.07 16.22 -10.23
N LEU A 280 21.07 15.40 -10.51
CA LEU A 280 21.24 13.96 -10.67
C LEU A 280 21.78 13.71 -12.08
N PRO A 281 22.82 12.90 -12.27
CA PRO A 281 23.33 12.60 -13.61
C PRO A 281 22.25 12.03 -14.51
N THR A 282 22.24 12.48 -15.75
CA THR A 282 21.36 12.01 -16.83
C THR A 282 21.77 10.64 -17.34
#